data_c8d6f5b42b01a5517a477da07e91141d
#
_entry.id   c8d6f5b42b01a5517a477da07e91141d
#
_cell.length_a   1.000
_cell.length_b   1.000
_cell.length_c   1.000
_cell.angle_alpha   90.00
_cell.angle_beta   90.00
_cell.angle_gamma   90.00
#
_symmetry.space_group_name_H-M   'P 1'
#
loop_
_entity.id
_entity.type
_entity.pdbx_description
1 polymer ?
#
loop_
_entity_poly.entity_id
_entity_poly.type
_entity_poly.pdbx_seq_one_letter_code
_entity_poly.pdbx_strand_id
1 'polypeptide(L)'
;ETARRQGYSGARWPKMTSPSGAESPSSVGPFLVWQQPHPIYYAELVRRERADRATLERFRDVVHDTAEFMASFASWDDAGQRYVLGPVLQGAQEIFPKDRTVNTAFEVAYWRWGLETAQRWRERLGLDRERRWQRVLDRLAGLAVRDGMYLFAESAPESFTDPRWA
;
A
#
# COMPACT_ATOMS: atom_id res chain seq x y z
N GLU A 1 -5.31 -13.34 -9.33
CA GLU A 1 -5.30 -14.68 -8.72
C GLU A 1 -4.75 -14.64 -7.28
N THR A 2 -3.51 -14.15 -7.05
CA THR A 2 -2.85 -14.14 -5.71
C THR A 2 -3.69 -13.43 -4.65
N ALA A 3 -4.20 -12.22 -4.93
CA ALA A 3 -5.04 -11.48 -3.98
C ALA A 3 -6.24 -12.33 -3.52
N ARG A 4 -6.97 -12.94 -4.44
CA ARG A 4 -8.13 -13.78 -4.13
C ARG A 4 -7.80 -15.00 -3.27
N ARG A 5 -6.67 -15.68 -3.55
CA ARG A 5 -6.22 -16.82 -2.72
C ARG A 5 -5.92 -16.40 -1.29
N GLN A 6 -5.57 -15.14 -1.08
CA GLN A 6 -5.27 -14.56 0.23
C GLN A 6 -6.48 -13.88 0.88
N GLY A 7 -7.68 -13.95 0.25
CA GLY A 7 -8.90 -13.35 0.75
C GLY A 7 -9.07 -11.85 0.46
N TYR A 8 -8.25 -11.30 -0.45
CA TYR A 8 -8.30 -9.89 -0.84
C TYR A 8 -8.94 -9.68 -2.21
N SER A 9 -9.43 -8.45 -2.46
CA SER A 9 -9.90 -7.99 -3.76
C SER A 9 -8.76 -7.48 -4.64
N GLY A 10 -9.04 -7.21 -5.92
CA GLY A 10 -8.12 -6.55 -6.83
C GLY A 10 -6.89 -7.36 -7.21
N ALA A 11 -5.79 -6.66 -7.45
CA ALA A 11 -4.52 -7.25 -7.88
C ALA A 11 -3.41 -6.98 -6.89
N ARG A 12 -2.77 -8.06 -6.40
CA ARG A 12 -1.57 -8.01 -5.59
C ARG A 12 -0.35 -8.24 -6.45
N TRP A 13 0.65 -7.39 -6.29
CA TRP A 13 1.89 -7.42 -7.04
C TRP A 13 3.02 -8.06 -6.23
N PRO A 14 3.79 -9.00 -6.79
CA PRO A 14 4.93 -9.58 -6.12
C PRO A 14 6.09 -8.57 -5.98
N LYS A 15 6.95 -8.77 -4.98
CA LYS A 15 8.18 -7.96 -4.82
C LYS A 15 9.15 -8.19 -5.99
N MET A 16 9.29 -9.44 -6.40
CA MET A 16 10.21 -9.86 -7.47
C MET A 16 9.53 -10.88 -8.37
N THR A 17 9.80 -10.78 -9.65
CA THR A 17 9.35 -11.76 -10.65
C THR A 17 10.53 -12.31 -11.44
N SER A 18 10.38 -13.55 -11.88
CA SER A 18 11.23 -14.12 -12.94
C SER A 18 10.92 -13.46 -14.29
N PRO A 19 11.74 -13.69 -15.32
CA PRO A 19 11.44 -13.23 -16.68
C PRO A 19 10.09 -13.71 -17.24
N SER A 20 9.55 -14.82 -16.73
CA SER A 20 8.23 -15.33 -17.10
C SER A 20 7.07 -14.61 -16.39
N GLY A 21 7.35 -13.67 -15.49
CA GLY A 21 6.35 -12.99 -14.67
C GLY A 21 5.89 -13.77 -13.44
N ALA A 22 6.40 -14.97 -13.22
CA ALA A 22 6.12 -15.74 -11.99
C ALA A 22 6.81 -15.10 -10.78
N GLU A 23 6.15 -15.13 -9.63
CA GLU A 23 6.73 -14.62 -8.38
C GLU A 23 7.98 -15.44 -8.01
N SER A 24 9.08 -14.74 -7.71
CA SER A 24 10.31 -15.38 -7.27
C SER A 24 10.18 -15.89 -5.83
N PRO A 25 10.75 -17.06 -5.49
CA PRO A 25 10.72 -17.57 -4.13
C PRO A 25 11.31 -16.59 -3.12
N SER A 26 10.60 -16.33 -2.02
CA SER A 26 11.05 -15.46 -0.94
C SER A 26 10.34 -15.81 0.36
N SER A 27 11.08 -15.89 1.47
CA SER A 27 10.52 -16.11 2.81
C SER A 27 9.80 -14.87 3.36
N VAL A 28 10.09 -13.70 2.85
CA VAL A 28 9.50 -12.42 3.29
C VAL A 28 8.59 -11.79 2.23
N GLY A 29 8.78 -12.10 0.97
CA GLY A 29 8.04 -11.53 -0.16
C GLY A 29 6.51 -11.54 0.00
N PRO A 30 5.89 -12.64 0.48
CA PRO A 30 4.44 -12.69 0.72
C PRO A 30 3.93 -11.71 1.78
N PHE A 31 4.80 -11.13 2.61
CA PHE A 31 4.44 -10.20 3.68
C PHE A 31 4.81 -8.75 3.36
N LEU A 32 5.56 -8.53 2.28
CA LEU A 32 5.92 -7.20 1.80
C LEU A 32 4.77 -6.59 1.01
N VAL A 33 4.49 -5.33 1.31
CA VAL A 33 3.41 -4.58 0.64
C VAL A 33 3.86 -3.20 0.13
N TRP A 34 5.06 -2.77 0.45
CA TRP A 34 5.60 -1.47 0.08
C TRP A 34 5.58 -1.20 -1.43
N GLN A 35 5.68 -2.24 -2.26
CA GLN A 35 5.67 -2.14 -3.71
C GLN A 35 4.25 -2.09 -4.31
N GLN A 36 3.20 -2.31 -3.53
CA GLN A 36 1.84 -2.38 -4.06
C GLN A 36 1.39 -1.09 -4.77
N PRO A 37 1.71 0.13 -4.32
CA PRO A 37 1.33 1.34 -5.04
C PRO A 37 2.16 1.63 -6.31
N HIS A 38 3.24 0.87 -6.58
CA HIS A 38 4.13 1.14 -7.72
C HIS A 38 3.41 1.17 -9.08
N PRO A 39 2.48 0.24 -9.41
CA PRO A 39 1.77 0.32 -10.69
C PRO A 39 0.97 1.61 -10.85
N ILE A 40 0.39 2.14 -9.76
CA ILE A 40 -0.28 3.45 -9.76
C ILE A 40 0.75 4.57 -10.01
N TYR A 41 1.92 4.47 -9.37
CA TYR A 41 3.00 5.44 -9.54
C TYR A 41 3.50 5.47 -10.99
N TYR A 42 3.78 4.32 -11.59
CA TYR A 42 4.24 4.25 -12.98
C TYR A 42 3.17 4.73 -13.96
N ALA A 43 1.91 4.36 -13.75
CA ALA A 43 0.80 4.88 -14.54
C ALA A 43 0.71 6.41 -14.46
N GLU A 44 0.88 6.97 -13.26
CA GLU A 44 0.86 8.44 -13.07
C GLU A 44 2.06 9.14 -13.73
N LEU A 45 3.25 8.52 -13.77
CA LEU A 45 4.39 9.05 -14.52
C LEU A 45 4.10 9.11 -16.02
N VAL A 46 3.57 8.01 -16.60
CA VAL A 46 3.18 7.99 -18.02
C VAL A 46 2.11 9.04 -18.32
N ARG A 47 1.13 9.19 -17.42
CA ARG A 47 0.09 10.23 -17.56
C ARG A 47 0.67 11.65 -17.52
N ARG A 48 1.68 11.90 -16.70
CA ARG A 48 2.33 13.23 -16.66
C ARG A 48 3.04 13.56 -17.96
N GLU A 49 3.62 12.55 -18.61
CA GLU A 49 4.23 12.69 -19.92
C GLU A 49 3.16 12.84 -21.03
N ARG A 50 2.05 12.10 -20.91
CA ARG A 50 0.95 12.09 -21.89
C ARG A 50 -0.38 12.29 -21.19
N ALA A 51 -0.77 13.55 -21.02
CA ALA A 51 -1.98 13.94 -20.27
C ALA A 51 -3.25 13.83 -21.14
N ASP A 52 -3.44 12.68 -21.83
CA ASP A 52 -4.59 12.44 -22.69
C ASP A 52 -5.53 11.36 -22.10
N ARG A 53 -6.75 11.30 -22.65
CA ARG A 53 -7.77 10.35 -22.23
C ARG A 53 -7.39 8.91 -22.56
N ALA A 54 -6.72 8.67 -23.66
CA ALA A 54 -6.30 7.33 -24.06
C ALA A 54 -5.32 6.71 -23.04
N THR A 55 -4.41 7.51 -22.50
CA THR A 55 -3.50 7.09 -21.41
C THR A 55 -4.29 6.75 -20.15
N LEU A 56 -5.27 7.54 -19.75
CA LEU A 56 -6.13 7.25 -18.60
C LEU A 56 -6.88 5.93 -18.79
N GLU A 57 -7.48 5.72 -19.94
CA GLU A 57 -8.23 4.49 -20.26
C GLU A 57 -7.31 3.26 -20.33
N ARG A 58 -6.12 3.40 -20.90
CA ARG A 58 -5.13 2.32 -21.01
C ARG A 58 -4.72 1.76 -19.65
N PHE A 59 -4.52 2.60 -18.65
CA PHE A 59 -4.05 2.18 -17.32
C PHE A 59 -5.16 2.07 -16.29
N ARG A 60 -6.42 2.31 -16.68
CA ARG A 60 -7.58 2.29 -15.78
C ARG A 60 -7.63 1.05 -14.91
N ASP A 61 -7.56 -0.13 -15.52
CA ASP A 61 -7.76 -1.40 -14.82
C ASP A 61 -6.58 -1.70 -13.87
N VAL A 62 -5.34 -1.39 -14.28
CA VAL A 62 -4.16 -1.54 -13.42
C VAL A 62 -4.27 -0.64 -12.18
N VAL A 63 -4.67 0.62 -12.35
CA VAL A 63 -4.85 1.56 -11.24
C VAL A 63 -6.00 1.12 -10.34
N HIS A 64 -7.14 0.73 -10.93
CA HIS A 64 -8.32 0.27 -10.22
C HIS A 64 -8.01 -0.98 -9.38
N ASP A 65 -7.49 -2.02 -9.99
CA ASP A 65 -7.28 -3.30 -9.31
C ASP A 65 -6.19 -3.21 -8.24
N THR A 66 -5.18 -2.36 -8.44
CA THR A 66 -4.19 -2.04 -7.41
C THR A 66 -4.85 -1.38 -6.21
N ALA A 67 -5.67 -0.36 -6.43
CA ALA A 67 -6.37 0.34 -5.35
C ALA A 67 -7.39 -0.55 -4.63
N GLU A 68 -8.08 -1.44 -5.36
CA GLU A 68 -8.97 -2.45 -4.77
C GLU A 68 -8.21 -3.38 -3.81
N PHE A 69 -7.03 -3.85 -4.21
CA PHE A 69 -6.18 -4.63 -3.31
C PHE A 69 -5.80 -3.81 -2.07
N MET A 70 -5.30 -2.60 -2.27
CA MET A 70 -4.87 -1.73 -1.19
C MET A 70 -5.99 -1.46 -0.18
N ALA A 71 -7.20 -1.16 -0.66
CA ALA A 71 -8.34 -0.92 0.20
C ALA A 71 -8.85 -2.20 0.91
N SER A 72 -8.65 -3.38 0.29
CA SER A 72 -9.03 -4.66 0.90
C SER A 72 -8.02 -5.18 1.91
N PHE A 73 -6.76 -4.80 1.78
CA PHE A 73 -5.68 -5.20 2.69
C PHE A 73 -5.71 -4.42 4.01
N ALA A 74 -6.11 -3.15 3.97
CA ALA A 74 -6.24 -2.34 5.16
C ALA A 74 -7.32 -2.93 6.08
N SER A 75 -6.97 -3.31 7.29
CA SER A 75 -7.87 -3.90 8.29
C SER A 75 -8.40 -2.84 9.25
N TRP A 76 -9.64 -3.04 9.71
CA TRP A 76 -10.25 -2.15 10.68
C TRP A 76 -9.79 -2.48 12.11
N ASP A 77 -9.30 -1.47 12.80
CA ASP A 77 -8.95 -1.49 14.22
C ASP A 77 -10.09 -0.86 15.04
N ASP A 78 -10.89 -1.71 15.70
CA ASP A 78 -12.02 -1.24 16.51
C ASP A 78 -11.60 -0.37 17.70
N ALA A 79 -10.47 -0.67 18.29
CA ALA A 79 -9.98 0.09 19.44
C ALA A 79 -9.54 1.51 19.03
N GLY A 80 -8.84 1.63 17.91
CA GLY A 80 -8.38 2.91 17.37
C GLY A 80 -9.39 3.60 16.47
N GLN A 81 -10.52 2.96 16.12
CA GLN A 81 -11.54 3.47 15.17
C GLN A 81 -10.93 3.95 13.85
N ARG A 82 -10.02 3.15 13.29
CA ARG A 82 -9.22 3.49 12.12
C ARG A 82 -8.85 2.25 11.30
N TYR A 83 -8.40 2.45 10.08
CA TYR A 83 -7.77 1.40 9.28
C TYR A 83 -6.27 1.34 9.60
N VAL A 84 -5.73 0.12 9.66
CA VAL A 84 -4.31 -0.16 9.91
C VAL A 84 -3.74 -1.09 8.84
N LEU A 85 -2.43 -1.04 8.65
CA LEU A 85 -1.68 -1.98 7.83
C LEU A 85 -0.94 -2.96 8.74
N GLY A 86 -1.29 -4.25 8.62
CA GLY A 86 -0.75 -5.30 9.47
C GLY A 86 -1.54 -5.54 10.76
N PRO A 87 -1.08 -6.48 11.67
CA PRO A 87 -0.24 -7.57 11.28
C PRO A 87 -0.99 -8.55 10.32
N VAL A 88 -0.38 -9.31 9.46
CA VAL A 88 1.02 -9.64 9.32
C VAL A 88 1.64 -8.75 8.23
N LEU A 89 2.65 -7.99 8.58
CA LEU A 89 3.29 -7.02 7.71
C LEU A 89 4.81 -7.09 7.87
N GLN A 90 5.53 -7.23 6.77
CA GLN A 90 6.96 -7.01 6.72
C GLN A 90 7.23 -5.62 6.16
N GLY A 91 7.87 -4.75 6.95
CA GLY A 91 8.29 -3.44 6.45
C GLY A 91 9.39 -3.54 5.39
N ALA A 92 9.53 -2.51 4.58
CA ALA A 92 10.48 -2.47 3.45
C ALA A 92 11.95 -2.79 3.86
N GLN A 93 12.35 -2.49 5.08
CA GLN A 93 13.68 -2.74 5.62
C GLN A 93 13.91 -4.22 6.02
N GLU A 94 12.84 -5.01 6.12
CA GLU A 94 12.87 -6.45 6.41
C GLU A 94 13.49 -6.84 7.78
N ILE A 95 13.61 -5.92 8.72
CA ILE A 95 14.27 -6.13 10.03
C ILE A 95 13.30 -6.33 11.21
N PHE A 96 12.05 -5.90 11.08
CA PHE A 96 11.07 -6.02 12.17
C PHE A 96 10.24 -7.30 12.05
N PRO A 97 9.83 -7.91 13.19
CA PRO A 97 9.01 -9.12 13.20
C PRO A 97 7.65 -8.91 12.52
N LYS A 98 7.38 -9.62 11.43
CA LYS A 98 6.17 -9.45 10.61
C LYS A 98 4.86 -9.74 11.36
N ASP A 99 4.88 -10.59 12.36
CA ASP A 99 3.75 -10.99 13.18
C ASP A 99 3.29 -9.91 14.17
N ARG A 100 4.10 -8.88 14.38
CA ARG A 100 3.85 -7.75 15.28
C ARG A 100 3.97 -6.38 14.64
N THR A 101 4.47 -6.31 13.42
CA THR A 101 4.66 -5.03 12.73
C THR A 101 3.32 -4.46 12.27
N VAL A 102 3.04 -3.23 12.69
CA VAL A 102 1.82 -2.48 12.37
C VAL A 102 2.18 -1.05 11.98
N ASN A 103 1.54 -0.56 10.94
CA ASN A 103 1.62 0.83 10.50
C ASN A 103 3.06 1.33 10.32
N THR A 104 3.82 0.66 9.48
CA THR A 104 5.12 1.16 9.04
C THR A 104 4.95 2.49 8.30
N ALA A 105 5.75 3.49 8.66
CA ALA A 105 5.52 4.88 8.20
C ALA A 105 5.59 5.01 6.68
N PHE A 106 6.55 4.33 6.04
CA PHE A 106 6.67 4.35 4.59
C PHE A 106 5.43 3.76 3.90
N GLU A 107 4.99 2.58 4.34
CA GLU A 107 3.85 1.90 3.77
C GLU A 107 2.55 2.70 3.97
N VAL A 108 2.31 3.24 5.17
CA VAL A 108 1.13 4.08 5.43
C VAL A 108 1.12 5.33 4.55
N ALA A 109 2.25 6.03 4.45
CA ALA A 109 2.36 7.23 3.60
C ALA A 109 2.11 6.90 2.13
N TYR A 110 2.71 5.81 1.63
CA TYR A 110 2.60 5.41 0.24
C TYR A 110 1.22 4.82 -0.08
N TRP A 111 0.57 4.17 0.88
CA TRP A 111 -0.81 3.71 0.77
C TRP A 111 -1.78 4.87 0.60
N ARG A 112 -1.64 5.90 1.43
CA ARG A 112 -2.44 7.13 1.33
C ARG A 112 -2.25 7.78 -0.03
N TRP A 113 -1.01 7.96 -0.46
CA TRP A 113 -0.70 8.54 -1.78
C TRP A 113 -1.29 7.71 -2.93
N GLY A 114 -1.17 6.39 -2.89
CA GLY A 114 -1.67 5.49 -3.93
C GLY A 114 -3.19 5.52 -4.06
N LEU A 115 -3.90 5.38 -2.95
CA LEU A 115 -5.38 5.45 -2.94
C LEU A 115 -5.90 6.83 -3.39
N GLU A 116 -5.29 7.92 -2.93
CA GLU A 116 -5.67 9.26 -3.36
C GLU A 116 -5.39 9.48 -4.85
N THR A 117 -4.28 8.95 -5.37
CA THR A 117 -3.97 9.04 -6.80
C THR A 117 -4.96 8.21 -7.63
N ALA A 118 -5.37 7.03 -7.15
CA ALA A 118 -6.39 6.22 -7.80
C ALA A 118 -7.75 6.93 -7.82
N GLN A 119 -8.13 7.63 -6.74
CA GLN A 119 -9.34 8.46 -6.73
C GLN A 119 -9.27 9.57 -7.76
N ARG A 120 -8.15 10.31 -7.83
CA ARG A 120 -7.94 11.33 -8.88
C ARG A 120 -7.97 10.74 -10.29
N TRP A 121 -7.56 9.50 -10.44
CA TRP A 121 -7.65 8.79 -11.73
C TRP A 121 -9.11 8.60 -12.15
N ARG A 122 -9.98 8.18 -11.20
CA ARG A 122 -11.42 8.06 -11.43
C ARG A 122 -12.05 9.41 -11.82
N GLU A 123 -11.75 10.46 -11.07
CA GLU A 123 -12.23 11.83 -11.34
C GLU A 123 -11.84 12.31 -12.76
N ARG A 124 -10.61 12.07 -13.17
CA ARG A 124 -10.12 12.40 -14.53
C ARG A 124 -10.84 11.60 -15.64
N LEU A 125 -11.32 10.40 -15.31
CA LEU A 125 -12.14 9.60 -16.21
C LEU A 125 -13.62 10.01 -16.20
N GLY A 126 -14.02 10.96 -15.35
CA GLY A 126 -15.41 11.39 -15.18
C GLY A 126 -16.24 10.44 -14.31
N LEU A 127 -15.58 9.67 -13.45
CA LEU A 127 -16.21 8.73 -12.50
C LEU A 127 -16.22 9.32 -11.10
N ASP A 128 -17.24 8.98 -10.32
CA ASP A 128 -17.28 9.31 -8.90
C ASP A 128 -16.14 8.62 -8.13
N ARG A 129 -15.73 9.23 -7.01
CA ARG A 129 -14.78 8.60 -6.07
C ARG A 129 -15.34 7.28 -5.56
N GLU A 130 -14.48 6.27 -5.43
CA GLU A 130 -14.89 4.96 -4.90
C GLU A 130 -15.07 5.06 -3.37
N ARG A 131 -16.28 4.76 -2.89
CA ARG A 131 -16.66 4.94 -1.48
C ARG A 131 -15.82 4.11 -0.51
N ARG A 132 -15.45 2.88 -0.90
CA ARG A 132 -14.62 2.00 -0.06
C ARG A 132 -13.21 2.58 0.10
N TRP A 133 -12.58 3.03 -0.99
CA TRP A 133 -11.27 3.65 -0.95
C TRP A 133 -11.29 4.94 -0.13
N GLN A 134 -12.36 5.73 -0.27
CA GLN A 134 -12.52 6.96 0.49
C GLN A 134 -12.64 6.68 1.99
N ARG A 135 -13.42 5.68 2.40
CA ARG A 135 -13.49 5.30 3.82
C ARG A 135 -12.13 4.91 4.39
N VAL A 136 -11.32 4.16 3.62
CA VAL A 136 -9.95 3.83 4.05
C VAL A 136 -9.10 5.11 4.16
N LEU A 137 -9.12 5.99 3.17
CA LEU A 137 -8.38 7.26 3.19
C LEU A 137 -8.73 8.13 4.40
N ASP A 138 -10.02 8.28 4.69
CA ASP A 138 -10.53 9.13 5.76
C ASP A 138 -10.13 8.63 7.15
N ARG A 139 -9.91 7.33 7.29
CA ARG A 139 -9.67 6.66 8.57
C ARG A 139 -8.34 5.89 8.62
N LEU A 140 -7.49 5.97 7.61
CA LEU A 140 -6.18 5.33 7.63
C LEU A 140 -5.33 5.93 8.76
N ALA A 141 -4.68 5.09 9.53
CA ALA A 141 -3.78 5.48 10.60
C ALA A 141 -2.82 6.60 10.17
N GLY A 142 -2.56 7.53 11.07
CA GLY A 142 -1.54 8.56 10.88
C GLY A 142 -0.13 7.97 10.93
N LEU A 143 0.85 8.77 10.55
CA LEU A 143 2.25 8.40 10.72
C LEU A 143 2.62 8.53 12.21
N ALA A 144 3.20 7.48 12.78
CA ALA A 144 3.66 7.51 14.16
C ALA A 144 4.86 8.47 14.28
N VAL A 145 4.79 9.38 15.25
CA VAL A 145 5.81 10.40 15.51
C VAL A 145 6.18 10.37 16.99
N ARG A 146 7.47 10.47 17.28
CA ARG A 146 8.00 10.63 18.63
C ARG A 146 9.13 11.68 18.59
N ASP A 147 9.08 12.64 19.49
CA ASP A 147 10.09 13.72 19.59
C ASP A 147 10.35 14.46 18.27
N GLY A 148 9.28 14.67 17.48
CA GLY A 148 9.34 15.34 16.19
C GLY A 148 9.89 14.48 15.03
N MET A 149 10.21 13.21 15.27
CA MET A 149 10.72 12.27 14.26
C MET A 149 9.66 11.21 13.93
N TYR A 150 9.57 10.84 12.65
CA TYR A 150 8.77 9.69 12.22
C TYR A 150 9.42 8.40 12.74
N LEU A 151 8.62 7.57 13.39
CA LEU A 151 9.04 6.22 13.75
C LEU A 151 9.04 5.30 12.53
N PHE A 152 9.82 4.24 12.57
CA PHE A 152 9.78 3.22 11.52
C PHE A 152 8.39 2.58 11.42
N ALA A 153 7.84 2.18 12.55
CA ALA A 153 6.49 1.62 12.67
C ALA A 153 5.86 2.05 13.99
N GLU A 154 4.53 2.14 14.01
CA GLU A 154 3.78 2.43 15.24
C GLU A 154 4.05 1.37 16.33
N SER A 155 4.17 0.11 15.93
CA SER A 155 4.47 -1.03 16.80
C SER A 155 5.94 -1.11 17.28
N ALA A 156 6.80 -0.22 16.80
CA ALA A 156 8.23 -0.19 17.15
C ALA A 156 8.66 1.20 17.62
N PRO A 157 8.17 1.67 18.80
CA PRO A 157 8.44 3.03 19.29
C PRO A 157 9.91 3.30 19.58
N GLU A 158 10.70 2.25 19.80
CA GLU A 158 12.15 2.34 20.06
C GLU A 158 12.99 2.06 18.79
N SER A 159 12.44 2.26 17.59
CA SER A 159 13.07 1.90 16.30
C SER A 159 14.50 2.42 16.13
N PHE A 160 14.83 3.57 16.71
CA PHE A 160 16.13 4.22 16.52
C PHE A 160 17.04 4.14 17.75
N THR A 161 16.57 3.58 18.85
CA THR A 161 17.30 3.53 20.13
C THR A 161 17.52 2.12 20.65
N ASP A 162 16.76 1.15 20.16
CA ASP A 162 16.91 -0.25 20.55
C ASP A 162 18.13 -0.88 19.84
N PRO A 163 19.13 -1.38 20.61
CA PRO A 163 20.33 -1.98 20.01
C PRO A 163 20.07 -3.16 19.08
N ARG A 164 18.89 -3.77 19.15
CA ARG A 164 18.49 -4.87 18.24
C ARG A 164 18.32 -4.42 16.80
N TRP A 165 18.16 -3.10 16.58
CA TRP A 165 17.91 -2.51 15.27
C TRP A 165 19.04 -1.59 14.77
N ALA A 166 20.11 -1.44 15.58
CA ALA A 166 21.27 -0.60 15.31
C ALA A 166 22.30 -1.30 14.41
#